data_6f60b5b87719f3dd25107927a4c47be7
#
_entry.id   6f60b5b87719f3dd25107927a4c47be7
#
_cell.length_a   1.000
_cell.length_b   1.000
_cell.length_c   1.000
_cell.angle_alpha   90.00
_cell.angle_beta   90.00
_cell.angle_gamma   90.00
#
_symmetry.space_group_name_H-M   'P 1'
#
loop_
_entity.id
_entity.type
_entity.pdbx_description
1 polymer ?
#
loop_
_entity_poly.entity_id
_entity_poly.type
_entity_poly.pdbx_seq_one_letter_code
_entity_poly.pdbx_strand_id
1 'polypeptide(L)'
;MSDPFIGPDEAPASALEQLLISRRAFVAGTAASAFVLWTPQVKAAVELEGVQIEETITAYGKKLVLNGIGLRKRGYFKADVTALYLPERRTTAEAVMKLDGLRRIQLNILREFTSSTISRIFIADFKQVATDDEFKRLIDVIGQIGAAYANVKRVTKGDVVNLDWVPGRGWMATHNGKQLTGDQAEDPMAINNELAYQIYLRMYIGPHAPAELRNGLLGLTRMNRVGGGTVNPEP
;
A
#
# COMPACT_ATOMS: atom_id res chain seq x y z
N MET A 1 15.78 -22.55 86.81
CA MET A 1 15.00 -23.36 87.76
C MET A 1 14.06 -24.24 86.96
N SER A 2 14.49 -25.50 86.80
CA SER A 2 13.71 -26.71 86.70
C SER A 2 12.99 -27.00 85.37
N ASP A 3 13.60 -27.86 84.63
CA ASP A 3 12.97 -28.93 83.88
C ASP A 3 12.01 -29.78 84.76
N PRO A 4 11.04 -30.55 84.25
CA PRO A 4 11.38 -31.86 83.67
C PRO A 4 10.43 -32.29 82.51
N PHE A 5 11.01 -33.01 81.56
CA PHE A 5 10.93 -34.44 81.22
C PHE A 5 9.53 -35.09 81.20
N ILE A 6 9.21 -35.79 80.10
CA ILE A 6 8.56 -37.12 79.88
C ILE A 6 8.23 -37.21 78.43
N GLY A 7 8.72 -38.06 77.60
CA GLY A 7 8.77 -39.46 77.44
C GLY A 7 7.92 -39.95 76.24
N PRO A 8 8.32 -40.93 75.45
CA PRO A 8 7.75 -41.23 74.13
C PRO A 8 6.57 -42.20 74.21
N ASP A 9 5.56 -42.10 73.36
CA ASP A 9 4.80 -43.28 72.96
C ASP A 9 3.96 -43.10 71.68
N GLU A 10 4.09 -44.13 70.91
CA GLU A 10 3.14 -44.78 69.99
C GLU A 10 2.67 -44.05 68.75
N ALA A 11 3.26 -44.49 67.62
CA ALA A 11 2.67 -44.39 66.32
C ALA A 11 1.50 -45.39 66.14
N PRO A 12 0.34 -45.00 65.65
CA PRO A 12 -0.62 -45.97 65.13
C PRO A 12 -0.40 -46.25 63.65
N ALA A 13 -0.28 -47.51 63.35
CA ALA A 13 -0.26 -48.13 62.06
C ALA A 13 -1.59 -47.91 61.28
N SER A 14 -1.73 -46.77 60.57
CA SER A 14 -2.87 -46.58 59.68
C SER A 14 -2.51 -45.81 58.37
N ALA A 15 -1.22 -45.50 58.17
CA ALA A 15 -0.75 -44.81 56.97
C ALA A 15 -0.49 -45.72 55.75
N LEU A 16 -0.60 -47.04 55.92
CA LEU A 16 -0.34 -48.01 54.83
C LEU A 16 -1.59 -48.55 54.14
N GLU A 17 -2.78 -48.32 54.69
CA GLU A 17 -4.04 -48.78 54.04
C GLU A 17 -4.68 -47.73 53.14
N GLN A 18 -4.29 -46.47 53.22
CA GLN A 18 -4.82 -45.42 52.31
C GLN A 18 -4.11 -45.30 50.97
N LEU A 19 -3.05 -46.09 50.74
CA LEU A 19 -2.24 -46.05 49.50
C LEU A 19 -2.70 -47.03 48.42
N LEU A 20 -3.80 -47.78 48.66
CA LEU A 20 -4.25 -48.83 47.71
C LEU A 20 -5.60 -48.56 47.04
N ILE A 21 -6.24 -47.44 47.26
CA ILE A 21 -7.54 -47.11 46.61
C ILE A 21 -7.44 -45.76 45.89
N SER A 22 -6.50 -45.61 44.98
CA SER A 22 -6.55 -44.53 43.99
C SER A 22 -5.85 -44.90 42.68
N ARG A 23 -6.10 -46.12 42.26
CA ARG A 23 -5.66 -46.59 40.93
C ARG A 23 -6.83 -46.66 39.96
N ARG A 24 -7.64 -45.64 39.83
CA ARG A 24 -8.63 -45.55 38.73
C ARG A 24 -9.11 -44.12 38.55
N ALA A 25 -8.29 -43.27 37.96
CA ALA A 25 -8.73 -42.14 37.16
C ALA A 25 -7.51 -41.52 36.45
N PHE A 26 -6.85 -42.30 35.61
CA PHE A 26 -5.98 -41.72 34.58
C PHE A 26 -6.91 -41.28 33.45
N VAL A 27 -7.51 -40.12 33.60
CA VAL A 27 -8.17 -39.43 32.50
C VAL A 27 -7.04 -38.94 31.61
N ALA A 28 -6.84 -39.65 30.49
CA ALA A 28 -6.01 -39.20 29.40
C ALA A 28 -6.61 -37.91 28.80
N GLY A 29 -6.21 -36.79 29.38
CA GLY A 29 -6.43 -35.49 28.77
C GLY A 29 -5.53 -35.38 27.52
N THR A 30 -6.05 -35.78 26.37
CA THR A 30 -5.48 -35.43 25.08
C THR A 30 -5.58 -33.91 24.94
N ALA A 31 -4.51 -33.21 25.31
CA ALA A 31 -4.33 -31.84 24.93
C ALA A 31 -4.19 -31.80 23.38
N ALA A 32 -5.31 -31.61 22.70
CA ALA A 32 -5.32 -31.28 21.31
C ALA A 32 -4.69 -29.89 21.20
N SER A 33 -3.38 -29.86 21.00
CA SER A 33 -2.66 -28.66 20.58
C SER A 33 -3.22 -28.26 19.23
N ALA A 34 -4.15 -27.30 19.22
CA ALA A 34 -4.58 -26.64 18.00
C ALA A 34 -3.38 -25.88 17.45
N PHE A 35 -2.59 -26.54 16.61
CA PHE A 35 -1.67 -25.86 15.71
C PHE A 35 -2.52 -24.99 14.78
N VAL A 36 -2.68 -23.72 15.14
CA VAL A 36 -3.16 -22.71 14.20
C VAL A 36 -2.10 -22.60 13.12
N LEU A 37 -2.32 -23.32 12.01
CA LEU A 37 -1.54 -23.16 10.81
C LEU A 37 -1.78 -21.72 10.32
N TRP A 38 -0.88 -20.84 10.68
CA TRP A 38 -0.83 -19.51 10.09
C TRP A 38 -0.39 -19.69 8.64
N THR A 39 -1.35 -19.91 7.76
CA THR A 39 -1.10 -19.86 6.32
C THR A 39 -0.86 -18.40 5.96
N PRO A 40 0.32 -18.03 5.44
CA PRO A 40 0.52 -16.69 4.91
C PRO A 40 -0.53 -16.47 3.81
N GLN A 41 -1.38 -15.46 3.99
CA GLN A 41 -2.30 -15.07 2.93
C GLN A 41 -1.47 -14.56 1.75
N VAL A 42 -1.37 -15.38 0.71
CA VAL A 42 -0.80 -14.94 -0.57
C VAL A 42 -1.76 -13.90 -1.13
N LYS A 43 -1.38 -12.64 -1.05
CA LYS A 43 -2.15 -11.56 -1.68
C LYS A 43 -2.05 -11.72 -3.18
N ALA A 44 -3.20 -11.64 -3.85
CA ALA A 44 -3.22 -11.62 -5.31
C ALA A 44 -2.41 -10.42 -5.81
N ALA A 45 -1.48 -10.68 -6.71
CA ALA A 45 -0.60 -9.68 -7.28
C ALA A 45 -0.55 -9.84 -8.81
N VAL A 46 -0.26 -8.74 -9.49
CA VAL A 46 0.07 -8.72 -10.91
C VAL A 46 1.54 -8.33 -11.08
N GLU A 47 2.15 -8.76 -12.19
CA GLU A 47 3.55 -8.47 -12.45
C GLU A 47 3.72 -7.71 -13.78
N LEU A 48 4.59 -6.70 -13.76
CA LEU A 48 5.06 -5.98 -14.93
C LEU A 48 6.54 -5.60 -14.73
N GLU A 49 7.40 -5.91 -15.70
CA GLU A 49 8.84 -5.59 -15.65
C GLU A 49 9.57 -6.10 -14.40
N GLY A 50 9.15 -7.25 -13.86
CA GLY A 50 9.70 -7.82 -12.62
C GLY A 50 9.22 -7.14 -11.33
N VAL A 51 8.27 -6.22 -11.41
CA VAL A 51 7.65 -5.55 -10.26
C VAL A 51 6.32 -6.20 -9.96
N GLN A 52 6.16 -6.69 -8.73
CA GLN A 52 4.89 -7.24 -8.24
C GLN A 52 4.04 -6.14 -7.62
N ILE A 53 2.78 -6.06 -8.04
CA ILE A 53 1.81 -5.05 -7.63
C ILE A 53 0.60 -5.76 -7.02
N GLU A 54 0.29 -5.46 -5.76
CA GLU A 54 -0.87 -6.06 -5.07
C GLU A 54 -2.18 -5.65 -5.73
N GLU A 55 -3.11 -6.60 -5.92
CA GLU A 55 -4.44 -6.28 -6.50
C GLU A 55 -5.34 -5.50 -5.53
N THR A 56 -5.03 -5.50 -4.24
CA THR A 56 -5.79 -4.76 -3.22
C THR A 56 -4.83 -4.24 -2.16
N ILE A 57 -4.99 -2.97 -1.80
CA ILE A 57 -4.22 -2.32 -0.74
C ILE A 57 -5.15 -1.61 0.24
N THR A 58 -4.62 -1.27 1.42
CA THR A 58 -5.27 -0.35 2.35
C THR A 58 -4.43 0.93 2.46
N ALA A 59 -5.04 2.07 2.23
CA ALA A 59 -4.41 3.38 2.37
C ALA A 59 -5.34 4.33 3.12
N TYR A 60 -4.81 5.06 4.10
CA TYR A 60 -5.60 5.98 4.96
C TYR A 60 -6.88 5.31 5.53
N GLY A 61 -6.78 4.03 5.94
CA GLY A 61 -7.91 3.26 6.47
C GLY A 61 -8.98 2.86 5.44
N LYS A 62 -8.76 3.13 4.15
CA LYS A 62 -9.68 2.77 3.06
C LYS A 62 -9.08 1.65 2.21
N LYS A 63 -9.92 0.68 1.84
CA LYS A 63 -9.57 -0.36 0.89
C LYS A 63 -9.61 0.21 -0.52
N LEU A 64 -8.56 -0.05 -1.30
CA LEU A 64 -8.48 0.29 -2.71
C LEU A 64 -8.22 -0.98 -3.52
N VAL A 65 -8.78 -1.01 -4.72
CA VAL A 65 -8.54 -2.06 -5.70
C VAL A 65 -7.65 -1.54 -6.83
N LEU A 66 -6.79 -2.38 -7.33
CA LEU A 66 -5.98 -2.09 -8.50
C LEU A 66 -6.89 -1.92 -9.72
N ASN A 67 -6.91 -0.71 -10.26
CA ASN A 67 -7.60 -0.40 -11.51
C ASN A 67 -6.84 -0.94 -12.71
N GLY A 68 -5.52 -0.69 -12.71
CA GLY A 68 -4.62 -1.16 -13.75
C GLY A 68 -3.18 -0.77 -13.51
N ILE A 69 -2.29 -1.31 -14.34
CA ILE A 69 -0.85 -1.03 -14.33
C ILE A 69 -0.37 -0.67 -15.72
N GLY A 70 0.68 0.12 -15.80
CA GLY A 70 1.31 0.48 -17.07
C GLY A 70 2.78 0.83 -16.92
N LEU A 71 3.55 0.60 -17.97
CA LEU A 71 4.95 0.98 -18.03
C LEU A 71 5.08 2.42 -18.50
N ARG A 72 5.66 3.28 -17.67
CA ARG A 72 5.99 4.64 -18.08
C ARG A 72 7.40 4.68 -18.66
N LYS A 73 7.50 5.18 -19.87
CA LYS A 73 8.77 5.36 -20.59
C LYS A 73 9.15 6.85 -20.70
N ARG A 74 10.45 7.12 -20.75
CA ARG A 74 11.02 8.45 -21.05
C ARG A 74 12.07 8.28 -22.13
N GLY A 75 11.71 8.65 -23.35
CA GLY A 75 12.49 8.25 -24.52
C GLY A 75 12.59 6.73 -24.58
N TYR A 76 13.80 6.22 -24.70
CA TYR A 76 14.06 4.77 -24.75
C TYR A 76 14.10 4.08 -23.38
N PHE A 77 13.96 4.84 -22.29
CA PHE A 77 14.15 4.30 -20.95
C PHE A 77 12.84 3.97 -20.26
N LYS A 78 12.80 2.80 -19.60
CA LYS A 78 11.76 2.43 -18.65
C LYS A 78 11.96 3.23 -17.37
N ALA A 79 11.03 4.12 -17.04
CA ALA A 79 11.13 5.02 -15.89
C ALA A 79 10.57 4.35 -14.62
N ASP A 80 9.35 3.87 -14.70
CA ASP A 80 8.64 3.21 -13.60
C ASP A 80 7.51 2.31 -14.12
N VAL A 81 7.08 1.38 -13.25
CA VAL A 81 5.79 0.73 -13.35
C VAL A 81 4.81 1.56 -12.54
N THR A 82 3.85 2.16 -13.22
CA THR A 82 2.77 2.94 -12.60
C THR A 82 1.59 2.02 -12.31
N ALA A 83 1.01 2.13 -11.11
CA ALA A 83 -0.26 1.50 -10.74
C ALA A 83 -1.29 2.56 -10.37
N LEU A 84 -2.53 2.37 -10.82
CA LEU A 84 -3.67 3.18 -10.44
C LEU A 84 -4.55 2.38 -9.49
N TYR A 85 -4.78 2.90 -8.28
CA TYR A 85 -5.68 2.31 -7.30
C TYR A 85 -6.86 3.22 -7.04
N LEU A 86 -8.05 2.62 -7.00
CA LEU A 86 -9.33 3.31 -6.84
C LEU A 86 -10.21 2.57 -5.81
N PRO A 87 -11.22 3.22 -5.21
CA PRO A 87 -12.24 2.54 -4.41
C PRO A 87 -12.97 1.43 -5.19
N GLU A 88 -13.18 1.65 -6.48
CA GLU A 88 -13.79 0.71 -7.42
C GLU A 88 -13.23 0.91 -8.83
N ARG A 89 -13.27 -0.11 -9.66
CA ARG A 89 -12.68 -0.06 -11.01
C ARG A 89 -13.45 0.89 -11.94
N ARG A 90 -12.69 1.62 -12.76
CA ARG A 90 -13.17 2.50 -13.82
C ARG A 90 -12.35 2.33 -15.08
N THR A 91 -13.00 2.29 -16.24
CA THR A 91 -12.35 2.01 -17.53
C THR A 91 -12.19 3.25 -18.41
N THR A 92 -12.67 4.40 -17.97
CA THR A 92 -12.52 5.67 -18.69
C THR A 92 -11.88 6.74 -17.82
N ALA A 93 -11.08 7.61 -18.43
CA ALA A 93 -10.44 8.72 -17.71
C ALA A 93 -11.46 9.64 -17.04
N GLU A 94 -12.58 9.90 -17.71
CA GLU A 94 -13.65 10.73 -17.17
C GLU A 94 -14.25 10.12 -15.90
N ALA A 95 -14.55 8.82 -15.91
CA ALA A 95 -15.08 8.11 -14.75
C ALA A 95 -14.11 8.10 -13.57
N VAL A 96 -12.78 7.98 -13.84
CA VAL A 96 -11.74 8.09 -12.80
C VAL A 96 -11.69 9.49 -12.21
N MET A 97 -11.75 10.54 -13.04
CA MET A 97 -11.69 11.93 -12.58
C MET A 97 -12.92 12.37 -11.80
N LYS A 98 -14.11 11.83 -12.14
CA LYS A 98 -15.37 12.10 -11.43
C LYS A 98 -15.60 11.21 -10.20
N LEU A 99 -14.71 10.23 -9.96
CA LEU A 99 -14.87 9.30 -8.85
C LEU A 99 -14.61 10.02 -7.52
N ASP A 100 -15.59 9.98 -6.65
CA ASP A 100 -15.40 10.44 -5.28
C ASP A 100 -14.52 9.48 -4.48
N GLY A 101 -13.77 10.04 -3.51
CA GLY A 101 -12.98 9.25 -2.61
C GLY A 101 -11.48 9.24 -2.91
N LEU A 102 -10.80 8.33 -2.24
CA LEU A 102 -9.35 8.19 -2.30
C LEU A 102 -8.92 7.64 -3.67
N ARG A 103 -7.98 8.31 -4.32
CA ARG A 103 -7.37 7.87 -5.58
C ARG A 103 -5.85 7.87 -5.42
N ARG A 104 -5.18 6.81 -5.86
CA ARG A 104 -3.72 6.67 -5.75
C ARG A 104 -3.09 6.40 -7.11
N ILE A 105 -2.09 7.17 -7.45
CA ILE A 105 -1.04 6.80 -8.41
C ILE A 105 0.17 6.31 -7.62
N GLN A 106 0.59 5.07 -7.84
CA GLN A 106 1.81 4.51 -7.28
C GLN A 106 2.85 4.34 -8.38
N LEU A 107 4.05 4.88 -8.15
CA LEU A 107 5.18 4.77 -9.06
C LEU A 107 6.20 3.80 -8.45
N ASN A 108 6.48 2.70 -9.12
CA ASN A 108 7.52 1.75 -8.74
C ASN A 108 8.72 2.01 -9.64
N ILE A 109 9.74 2.61 -9.09
CA ILE A 109 10.85 3.21 -9.84
C ILE A 109 11.76 2.12 -10.43
N LEU A 110 12.05 2.21 -11.72
CA LEU A 110 12.91 1.26 -12.43
C LEU A 110 14.34 1.79 -12.67
N ARG A 111 14.58 3.09 -12.47
CA ARG A 111 15.88 3.72 -12.61
C ARG A 111 16.01 5.00 -11.80
N GLU A 112 17.27 5.42 -11.60
CA GLU A 112 17.56 6.65 -10.85
C GLU A 112 17.13 7.92 -11.61
N PHE A 113 16.54 8.87 -10.85
CA PHE A 113 16.31 10.25 -11.25
C PHE A 113 16.65 11.20 -10.10
N THR A 114 17.33 12.32 -10.43
CA THR A 114 17.54 13.40 -9.47
C THR A 114 16.27 14.25 -9.30
N SER A 115 16.13 14.93 -8.15
CA SER A 115 14.99 15.83 -7.91
C SER A 115 14.82 16.88 -9.00
N SER A 116 15.91 17.47 -9.47
CA SER A 116 15.87 18.47 -10.55
C SER A 116 15.33 17.88 -11.87
N THR A 117 15.69 16.64 -12.19
CA THR A 117 15.13 15.92 -13.34
C THR A 117 13.66 15.64 -13.17
N ILE A 118 13.23 15.18 -11.98
CA ILE A 118 11.82 14.90 -11.67
C ILE A 118 10.99 16.18 -11.78
N SER A 119 11.41 17.27 -11.15
CA SER A 119 10.71 18.56 -11.19
C SER A 119 10.57 19.10 -12.62
N ARG A 120 11.64 19.04 -13.41
CA ARG A 120 11.59 19.49 -14.81
C ARG A 120 10.63 18.66 -15.66
N ILE A 121 10.65 17.33 -15.49
CA ILE A 121 9.73 16.42 -16.18
C ILE A 121 8.30 16.72 -15.77
N PHE A 122 8.05 16.84 -14.47
CA PHE A 122 6.73 17.12 -13.93
C PHE A 122 6.14 18.42 -14.50
N ILE A 123 6.90 19.53 -14.48
CA ILE A 123 6.45 20.83 -14.99
C ILE A 123 6.14 20.74 -16.49
N ALA A 124 7.01 20.08 -17.27
CA ALA A 124 6.81 19.92 -18.71
C ALA A 124 5.55 19.10 -19.03
N ASP A 125 5.35 17.97 -18.35
CA ASP A 125 4.19 17.10 -18.54
C ASP A 125 2.90 17.79 -18.07
N PHE A 126 2.96 18.49 -16.92
CA PHE A 126 1.82 19.23 -16.38
C PHE A 126 1.36 20.32 -17.35
N LYS A 127 2.32 21.09 -17.89
CA LYS A 127 2.05 22.13 -18.88
C LYS A 127 1.48 21.54 -20.18
N GLN A 128 1.89 20.35 -20.59
CA GLN A 128 1.38 19.68 -21.79
C GLN A 128 -0.09 19.31 -21.70
N VAL A 129 -0.59 18.99 -20.50
CA VAL A 129 -1.96 18.48 -20.29
C VAL A 129 -2.91 19.50 -19.67
N ALA A 130 -2.39 20.57 -19.07
CA ALA A 130 -3.16 21.70 -18.56
C ALA A 130 -3.49 22.68 -19.71
N THR A 131 -4.62 23.33 -19.62
CA THR A 131 -4.87 24.52 -20.43
C THR A 131 -4.03 25.70 -19.93
N ASP A 132 -3.83 26.73 -20.75
CA ASP A 132 -3.07 27.92 -20.34
C ASP A 132 -3.69 28.59 -19.09
N ASP A 133 -5.00 28.62 -18.99
CA ASP A 133 -5.72 29.19 -17.84
C ASP A 133 -5.57 28.32 -16.59
N GLU A 134 -5.66 27.00 -16.71
CA GLU A 134 -5.40 26.07 -15.59
C GLU A 134 -3.95 26.22 -15.11
N PHE A 135 -2.98 26.27 -16.02
CA PHE A 135 -1.58 26.42 -15.67
C PHE A 135 -1.32 27.73 -14.93
N LYS A 136 -1.84 28.87 -15.43
CA LYS A 136 -1.72 30.17 -14.76
C LYS A 136 -2.33 30.19 -13.37
N ARG A 137 -3.52 29.60 -13.21
CA ARG A 137 -4.24 29.54 -11.91
C ARG A 137 -3.52 28.66 -10.90
N LEU A 138 -2.70 27.72 -11.33
CA LEU A 138 -2.05 26.74 -10.47
C LEU A 138 -0.54 27.00 -10.29
N ILE A 139 -0.04 28.16 -10.67
CA ILE A 139 1.39 28.46 -10.61
C ILE A 139 1.99 28.30 -9.21
N ASP A 140 1.25 28.73 -8.16
CA ASP A 140 1.67 28.59 -6.78
C ASP A 140 1.64 27.13 -6.33
N VAL A 141 0.60 26.39 -6.72
CA VAL A 141 0.49 24.95 -6.43
C VAL A 141 1.59 24.14 -7.11
N ILE A 142 1.94 24.50 -8.36
CA ILE A 142 3.08 23.90 -9.07
C ILE A 142 4.38 24.18 -8.32
N GLY A 143 4.54 25.39 -7.76
CA GLY A 143 5.66 25.75 -6.91
C GLY A 143 5.72 24.90 -5.62
N GLN A 144 4.59 24.68 -4.94
CA GLN A 144 4.50 23.80 -3.76
C GLN A 144 4.88 22.34 -4.09
N ILE A 145 4.39 21.81 -5.22
CA ILE A 145 4.75 20.48 -5.69
C ILE A 145 6.25 20.39 -5.98
N GLY A 146 6.82 21.42 -6.61
CA GLY A 146 8.26 21.52 -6.86
C GLY A 146 9.07 21.50 -5.57
N ALA A 147 8.64 22.23 -4.53
CA ALA A 147 9.26 22.23 -3.22
C ALA A 147 9.17 20.84 -2.54
N ALA A 148 8.03 20.14 -2.65
CA ALA A 148 7.90 18.77 -2.14
C ALA A 148 8.91 17.81 -2.82
N TYR A 149 9.11 17.93 -4.12
CA TYR A 149 10.12 17.14 -4.84
C TYR A 149 11.56 17.51 -4.43
N ALA A 150 11.84 18.76 -4.08
CA ALA A 150 13.17 19.18 -3.64
C ALA A 150 13.59 18.50 -2.32
N ASN A 151 12.63 18.03 -1.49
CA ASN A 151 12.92 17.26 -0.28
C ASN A 151 13.42 15.83 -0.59
N VAL A 152 13.28 15.37 -1.84
CA VAL A 152 13.77 14.06 -2.30
C VAL A 152 15.01 14.31 -3.17
N LYS A 153 16.21 14.06 -2.64
CA LYS A 153 17.45 14.29 -3.39
C LYS A 153 17.48 13.50 -4.71
N ARG A 154 17.02 12.26 -4.66
CA ARG A 154 16.91 11.34 -5.80
C ARG A 154 15.90 10.24 -5.50
N VAL A 155 15.35 9.63 -6.52
CA VAL A 155 14.70 8.32 -6.47
C VAL A 155 15.58 7.32 -7.18
N THR A 156 15.58 6.06 -6.70
CA THR A 156 16.40 4.97 -7.23
C THR A 156 15.54 3.76 -7.61
N LYS A 157 16.12 2.81 -8.35
CA LYS A 157 15.42 1.57 -8.68
C LYS A 157 14.98 0.85 -7.40
N GLY A 158 13.71 0.46 -7.36
CA GLY A 158 13.07 -0.21 -6.21
C GLY A 158 12.34 0.76 -5.26
N ASP A 159 12.54 2.07 -5.41
CA ASP A 159 11.76 3.04 -4.65
C ASP A 159 10.30 3.04 -5.06
N VAL A 160 9.44 3.31 -4.08
CA VAL A 160 7.98 3.44 -4.26
C VAL A 160 7.56 4.86 -3.91
N VAL A 161 6.92 5.54 -4.86
CA VAL A 161 6.34 6.87 -4.65
C VAL A 161 4.82 6.74 -4.78
N ASN A 162 4.10 7.15 -3.74
CA ASN A 162 2.64 7.23 -3.79
C ASN A 162 2.21 8.70 -3.88
N LEU A 163 1.21 8.92 -4.71
CA LEU A 163 0.63 10.24 -5.00
C LEU A 163 -0.88 10.08 -4.90
N ASP A 164 -1.43 10.55 -3.79
CA ASP A 164 -2.79 10.26 -3.37
C ASP A 164 -3.65 11.53 -3.33
N TRP A 165 -4.85 11.46 -3.84
CA TRP A 165 -5.89 12.39 -3.45
C TRP A 165 -6.66 11.82 -2.26
N VAL A 166 -6.60 12.51 -1.14
CA VAL A 166 -7.29 12.10 0.09
C VAL A 166 -8.36 13.15 0.38
N PRO A 167 -9.66 12.83 0.25
CA PRO A 167 -10.72 13.76 0.54
C PRO A 167 -10.59 14.36 1.94
N GLY A 168 -10.68 15.69 2.04
CA GLY A 168 -10.52 16.45 3.28
C GLY A 168 -9.07 16.69 3.72
N ARG A 169 -8.07 16.09 3.04
CA ARG A 169 -6.64 16.29 3.35
C ARG A 169 -5.84 16.82 2.16
N GLY A 170 -6.35 16.61 0.95
CA GLY A 170 -5.70 17.08 -0.28
C GLY A 170 -4.79 16.07 -0.95
N TRP A 171 -3.82 16.56 -1.71
CA TRP A 171 -2.85 15.76 -2.44
C TRP A 171 -1.67 15.38 -1.55
N MET A 172 -1.64 14.11 -1.18
CA MET A 172 -0.62 13.52 -0.32
C MET A 172 0.44 12.85 -1.18
N ALA A 173 1.71 13.08 -0.88
CA ALA A 173 2.83 12.41 -1.54
C ALA A 173 3.72 11.72 -0.51
N THR A 174 4.12 10.47 -0.81
CA THR A 174 5.09 9.73 0.01
C THR A 174 6.18 9.10 -0.85
N HIS A 175 7.38 8.99 -0.32
CA HIS A 175 8.51 8.27 -0.90
C HIS A 175 8.99 7.21 0.09
N ASN A 176 8.88 5.94 -0.28
CA ASN A 176 9.17 4.80 0.60
C ASN A 176 8.47 4.91 1.96
N GLY A 177 7.21 5.35 1.95
CA GLY A 177 6.40 5.56 3.16
C GLY A 177 6.67 6.87 3.91
N LYS A 178 7.73 7.62 3.58
CA LYS A 178 8.02 8.92 4.18
C LYS A 178 7.19 10.01 3.50
N GLN A 179 6.48 10.81 4.31
CA GLN A 179 5.65 11.92 3.84
C GLN A 179 6.52 13.03 3.21
N LEU A 180 6.07 13.56 2.07
CA LEU A 180 6.72 14.64 1.32
C LEU A 180 5.91 15.94 1.31
N THR A 181 4.58 15.84 1.36
CA THR A 181 3.65 16.97 1.46
C THR A 181 3.13 17.11 2.88
N GLY A 182 2.49 18.23 3.20
CA GLY A 182 1.77 18.40 4.46
C GLY A 182 0.66 17.36 4.61
N ASP A 183 0.42 16.88 5.83
CA ASP A 183 -0.56 15.84 6.12
C ASP A 183 -1.84 16.38 6.79
N GLN A 184 -1.88 17.65 7.16
CA GLN A 184 -3.01 18.39 7.70
C GLN A 184 -3.35 19.58 6.78
N ALA A 185 -4.60 19.98 6.75
CA ALA A 185 -5.06 21.08 5.89
C ALA A 185 -4.38 22.43 6.21
N GLU A 186 -3.96 22.60 7.46
CA GLU A 186 -3.30 23.80 7.97
C GLU A 186 -1.77 23.78 7.75
N ASP A 187 -1.21 22.64 7.33
CA ASP A 187 0.22 22.53 7.07
C ASP A 187 0.59 23.37 5.83
N PRO A 188 1.59 24.26 5.90
CA PRO A 188 2.06 25.03 4.74
C PRO A 188 2.50 24.19 3.55
N MET A 189 2.85 22.93 3.78
CA MET A 189 3.19 21.96 2.73
C MET A 189 1.99 21.17 2.19
N ALA A 190 0.77 21.44 2.71
CA ALA A 190 -0.45 20.79 2.23
C ALA A 190 -0.83 21.32 0.84
N ILE A 191 -1.16 20.41 -0.06
CA ILE A 191 -1.61 20.73 -1.42
C ILE A 191 -3.10 20.39 -1.51
N ASN A 192 -3.94 21.30 -1.05
CA ASN A 192 -5.38 21.11 -1.05
C ASN A 192 -6.01 21.70 -2.33
N ASN A 193 -5.66 21.14 -3.48
CA ASN A 193 -6.18 21.57 -4.77
C ASN A 193 -6.51 20.36 -5.67
N GLU A 194 -7.78 19.98 -5.74
CA GLU A 194 -8.22 18.81 -6.50
C GLU A 194 -8.01 19.01 -8.01
N LEU A 195 -8.17 20.23 -8.55
CA LEU A 195 -7.90 20.49 -9.96
C LEU A 195 -6.45 20.14 -10.32
N ALA A 196 -5.48 20.51 -9.46
CA ALA A 196 -4.09 20.17 -9.67
C ALA A 196 -3.88 18.64 -9.71
N TYR A 197 -4.55 17.90 -8.81
CA TYR A 197 -4.50 16.44 -8.82
C TYR A 197 -5.19 15.83 -10.04
N GLN A 198 -6.30 16.38 -10.49
CA GLN A 198 -6.98 15.95 -11.73
C GLN A 198 -6.11 16.18 -12.97
N ILE A 199 -5.39 17.30 -13.04
CA ILE A 199 -4.43 17.55 -14.12
C ILE A 199 -3.28 16.54 -14.04
N TYR A 200 -2.81 16.23 -12.82
CA TYR A 200 -1.82 15.19 -12.61
C TYR A 200 -2.30 13.82 -13.13
N LEU A 201 -3.54 13.42 -12.82
CA LEU A 201 -4.13 12.21 -13.39
C LEU A 201 -4.17 12.23 -14.92
N ARG A 202 -4.46 13.40 -15.53
CA ARG A 202 -4.45 13.56 -16.99
C ARG A 202 -3.09 13.24 -17.63
N MET A 203 -1.99 13.41 -16.91
CA MET A 203 -0.64 13.03 -17.39
C MET A 203 -0.51 11.52 -17.63
N TYR A 204 -1.32 10.70 -16.95
CA TYR A 204 -1.25 9.24 -16.99
C TYR A 204 -2.39 8.60 -17.78
N ILE A 205 -3.61 9.14 -17.65
CA ILE A 205 -4.82 8.54 -18.24
C ILE A 205 -5.53 9.46 -19.22
N GLY A 206 -5.07 10.69 -19.41
CA GLY A 206 -5.64 11.66 -20.34
C GLY A 206 -5.27 11.40 -21.80
N PRO A 207 -5.82 12.21 -22.72
CA PRO A 207 -5.62 12.01 -24.16
C PRO A 207 -4.16 12.15 -24.61
N HIS A 208 -3.36 12.94 -23.90
CA HIS A 208 -1.93 13.15 -24.19
C HIS A 208 -1.01 12.07 -23.58
N ALA A 209 -1.53 11.22 -22.71
CA ALA A 209 -0.77 10.10 -22.15
C ALA A 209 -0.47 9.06 -23.25
N PRO A 210 0.72 8.40 -23.20
CA PRO A 210 1.01 7.30 -24.12
C PRO A 210 -0.09 6.23 -24.06
N ALA A 211 -0.59 5.80 -25.20
CA ALA A 211 -1.76 4.90 -25.28
C ALA A 211 -1.56 3.60 -24.49
N GLU A 212 -0.35 3.02 -24.54
CA GLU A 212 0.01 1.80 -23.81
C GLU A 212 -0.13 2.00 -22.28
N LEU A 213 0.42 3.09 -21.75
CA LEU A 213 0.31 3.47 -20.33
C LEU A 213 -1.16 3.70 -19.94
N ARG A 214 -1.85 4.55 -20.69
CA ARG A 214 -3.25 4.89 -20.44
C ARG A 214 -4.15 3.66 -20.42
N ASN A 215 -4.06 2.83 -21.45
CA ASN A 215 -4.88 1.62 -21.58
C ASN A 215 -4.58 0.63 -20.45
N GLY A 216 -3.31 0.49 -20.06
CA GLY A 216 -2.90 -0.32 -18.93
C GLY A 216 -3.53 0.16 -17.63
N LEU A 217 -3.43 1.46 -17.32
CA LEU A 217 -3.98 2.05 -16.09
C LEU A 217 -5.50 2.03 -16.04
N LEU A 218 -6.17 2.15 -17.18
CA LEU A 218 -7.63 2.04 -17.28
C LEU A 218 -8.12 0.58 -17.30
N GLY A 219 -7.21 -0.40 -17.13
CA GLY A 219 -7.57 -1.82 -17.07
C GLY A 219 -8.08 -2.40 -18.38
N LEU A 220 -7.74 -1.77 -19.52
CA LEU A 220 -8.14 -2.19 -20.87
C LEU A 220 -7.20 -3.25 -21.46
N THR A 221 -6.05 -3.51 -20.82
CA THR A 221 -5.09 -4.54 -21.18
C THR A 221 -5.07 -5.65 -20.13
N ARG A 222 -4.75 -6.88 -20.57
CA ARG A 222 -4.60 -8.03 -19.65
C ARG A 222 -3.40 -7.78 -18.74
N MET A 223 -3.58 -8.08 -17.45
CA MET A 223 -2.53 -8.07 -16.45
C MET A 223 -2.09 -9.49 -16.15
N ASN A 224 -0.77 -9.73 -16.08
CA ASN A 224 -0.21 -11.03 -15.70
C ASN A 224 -0.36 -11.22 -14.19
N ARG A 225 -1.21 -12.15 -13.75
CA ARG A 225 -1.39 -12.47 -12.34
C ARG A 225 -0.31 -13.43 -11.87
N VAL A 226 0.25 -13.14 -10.70
CA VAL A 226 1.23 -13.99 -10.01
C VAL A 226 0.52 -14.70 -8.85
N GLY A 227 0.69 -16.03 -8.76
CA GLY A 227 0.19 -16.81 -7.62
C GLY A 227 -1.28 -17.21 -7.65
N GLY A 228 -2.01 -16.91 -8.71
CA GLY A 228 -3.34 -17.44 -8.95
C GLY A 228 -3.24 -18.75 -9.74
N GLY A 229 -3.57 -19.90 -9.11
CA GLY A 229 -3.80 -21.13 -9.88
C GLY A 229 -4.79 -20.82 -11.00
N THR A 230 -4.49 -21.30 -12.20
CA THR A 230 -5.36 -21.24 -13.36
C THR A 230 -6.70 -21.88 -13.02
N VAL A 231 -7.70 -21.09 -12.70
CA VAL A 231 -9.08 -21.53 -12.85
C VAL A 231 -9.37 -21.36 -14.32
N ASN A 232 -9.22 -22.46 -15.07
CA ASN A 232 -9.82 -22.57 -16.40
C ASN A 232 -11.34 -22.39 -16.20
N PRO A 233 -12.01 -21.51 -16.92
CA PRO A 233 -13.45 -21.65 -17.09
C PRO A 233 -13.65 -22.93 -17.93
N GLU A 234 -14.23 -23.95 -17.33
CA GLU A 234 -14.76 -25.07 -18.08
C GLU A 234 -15.84 -24.59 -19.05
N PRO A 235 -15.97 -25.27 -20.20
CA PRO A 235 -16.78 -24.86 -21.35
C PRO A 235 -18.29 -24.81 -21.05
#